data_a3f20243017d19265a673069e3567154
#
_entry.id   a3f20243017d19265a673069e3567154
#
_cell.length_a   1.000
_cell.length_b   1.000
_cell.length_c   1.000
_cell.angle_alpha   90.00
_cell.angle_beta   90.00
_cell.angle_gamma   90.00
#
_symmetry.space_group_name_H-M   'P 1'
#
loop_
_entity.id
_entity.type
_entity.pdbx_description
1 polymer ?
#
loop_
_entity_poly.entity_id
_entity_poly.type
_entity_poly.pdbx_seq_one_letter_code
_entity_poly.pdbx_strand_id
1 'polypeptide(L)'
;MRSRILERLQASGDMSLFVGNVHRFCSHYLFDNNVVARDTTVIDEQESLSIMASIFGWKEGSYAGNGYNRVLTNAIKLQHLGYMIANGCPKEFLMHTDLFRTFDYKTLFKLVSLDYTMENFAGLYNGTVFPKVDTSGQPSKYLDDCLQQFKFARKYQQYKEERNLVDFDDLLILTYIHASQNRDKLKKYSWIQIDEVQDLSPFQFGIIDLFTDHSKENVTLYLGDEQLAIFSFIGAKLATLEWLRERCGENMHRLYFNYRSPKYLLDVFNTYANMELDVDPHFLPKTNNLTEAGQDSLCILSAPDKDAEVGLVAESVGNFCTLYPAERVAVLVPWNKDADQISRELSDRNIPHFKISGTDLFTTRQAQLLFAHLQVVYLDSNMMAWSKILTGTGIFNEDSEARRFVKYLRDNYLLPSDFLNYTRSSYMLEMYRCCQGEYVIFDTETTGLNVFEDDIVQIAAIKVNAGNIIDRFNIILHTDKPIPAMLGGIVNPLLQEYELAEKVDRKAGLCAFMDFVGDCTLIGQNVEYDCYILDYNLRRECGDFSFPTVHPLYFDTLRVARIMAPRLKSYKLKALLEIFGLEGQNSHLADDDIIATKSVLDHFLSIFASSLQQHLSLIHISEPTRPISIS
;
A
#
# COMPACT_ATOMS: atom_id res chain seq x y z
N MET A 1 17.06 -9.39 -7.70
CA MET A 1 18.25 -8.86 -6.99
C MET A 1 18.47 -9.59 -5.66
N ARG A 2 17.50 -9.62 -4.74
CA ARG A 2 17.63 -10.29 -3.42
C ARG A 2 18.14 -11.73 -3.53
N SER A 3 17.52 -12.57 -4.34
CA SER A 3 17.94 -13.97 -4.55
C SER A 3 19.38 -14.12 -4.99
N ARG A 4 19.83 -13.29 -5.95
CA ARG A 4 21.23 -13.29 -6.43
C ARG A 4 22.22 -12.84 -5.34
N ILE A 5 21.81 -11.93 -4.46
CA ILE A 5 22.66 -11.48 -3.33
C ILE A 5 22.78 -12.62 -2.31
N LEU A 6 21.67 -13.25 -1.93
CA LEU A 6 21.67 -14.37 -0.98
C LEU A 6 22.49 -15.56 -1.50
N GLU A 7 22.35 -15.88 -2.79
CA GLU A 7 23.12 -16.94 -3.45
C GLU A 7 24.63 -16.66 -3.41
N ARG A 8 25.06 -15.42 -3.73
CA ARG A 8 26.47 -15.03 -3.68
C ARG A 8 27.06 -14.97 -2.27
N LEU A 9 26.25 -14.61 -1.28
CA LEU A 9 26.66 -14.56 0.12
C LEU A 9 26.66 -15.94 0.78
N GLN A 10 26.16 -16.99 0.09
CA GLN A 10 25.95 -18.33 0.67
C GLN A 10 25.21 -18.25 2.01
N ALA A 11 24.34 -17.25 2.18
CA ALA A 11 23.65 -16.98 3.42
C ALA A 11 22.43 -17.88 3.55
N SER A 12 22.28 -18.50 4.71
CA SER A 12 21.03 -19.16 5.12
C SER A 12 19.90 -18.13 5.18
N GLY A 13 18.67 -18.53 4.92
CA GLY A 13 17.51 -17.65 4.77
C GLY A 13 17.16 -16.70 5.94
N ASP A 14 17.89 -16.76 7.04
CA ASP A 14 17.71 -16.00 8.29
C ASP A 14 18.35 -14.61 8.31
N MET A 15 19.07 -14.21 7.26
CA MET A 15 19.62 -12.85 7.20
C MET A 15 18.51 -11.83 6.99
N SER A 16 18.43 -10.84 7.89
CA SER A 16 17.53 -9.71 7.75
C SER A 16 18.02 -8.76 6.64
N LEU A 17 17.81 -9.16 5.41
CA LEU A 17 18.17 -8.39 4.22
C LEU A 17 16.93 -7.77 3.60
N PHE A 18 16.92 -6.45 3.51
CA PHE A 18 15.96 -5.70 2.69
C PHE A 18 16.60 -5.28 1.36
N VAL A 19 15.89 -5.49 0.26
CA VAL A 19 16.26 -4.99 -1.08
C VAL A 19 15.02 -4.39 -1.73
N GLY A 20 15.07 -3.09 -2.01
CA GLY A 20 13.94 -2.36 -2.60
C GLY A 20 14.19 -0.85 -2.62
N ASN A 21 13.21 -0.09 -3.07
CA ASN A 21 13.23 1.36 -2.96
C ASN A 21 12.72 1.84 -1.58
N VAL A 22 12.90 3.14 -1.30
CA VAL A 22 12.54 3.73 0.00
C VAL A 22 11.04 3.61 0.29
N HIS A 23 10.15 3.80 -0.70
CA HIS A 23 8.70 3.66 -0.50
C HIS A 23 8.30 2.24 -0.10
N ARG A 24 8.91 1.22 -0.74
CA ARG A 24 8.66 -0.17 -0.36
C ARG A 24 9.16 -0.47 1.05
N PHE A 25 10.30 0.08 1.45
CA PHE A 25 10.81 -0.03 2.81
C PHE A 25 9.83 0.58 3.81
N CYS A 26 9.37 1.81 3.55
CA CYS A 26 8.39 2.50 4.38
C CYS A 26 7.07 1.74 4.48
N SER A 27 6.56 1.22 3.36
CA SER A 27 5.36 0.39 3.36
C SER A 27 5.51 -0.83 4.27
N HIS A 28 6.57 -1.63 4.12
CA HIS A 28 6.84 -2.76 5.00
C HIS A 28 6.91 -2.34 6.48
N TYR A 29 7.67 -1.26 6.76
CA TYR A 29 7.80 -0.76 8.12
C TYR A 29 6.45 -0.39 8.74
N LEU A 30 5.59 0.32 8.02
CA LEU A 30 4.30 0.78 8.51
C LEU A 30 3.34 -0.38 8.79
N PHE A 31 3.28 -1.35 7.91
CA PHE A 31 2.41 -2.52 8.06
C PHE A 31 2.92 -3.48 9.14
N ASP A 32 4.22 -3.76 9.17
CA ASP A 32 4.83 -4.68 10.15
C ASP A 32 4.75 -4.16 11.58
N ASN A 33 4.81 -2.84 11.76
CA ASN A 33 4.69 -2.20 13.08
C ASN A 33 3.25 -1.77 13.43
N ASN A 34 2.25 -2.13 12.62
CA ASN A 34 0.84 -1.75 12.79
C ASN A 34 0.64 -0.21 12.95
N VAL A 35 1.47 0.59 12.28
CA VAL A 35 1.32 2.05 12.23
C VAL A 35 0.08 2.41 11.42
N VAL A 36 -0.13 1.67 10.33
CA VAL A 36 -1.35 1.70 9.51
C VAL A 36 -2.11 0.39 9.66
N ALA A 37 -3.41 0.41 9.43
CA ALA A 37 -4.23 -0.79 9.46
C ALA A 37 -3.85 -1.75 8.33
N ARG A 38 -4.01 -3.06 8.53
CA ARG A 38 -3.68 -4.05 7.51
C ARG A 38 -4.51 -3.96 6.24
N ASP A 39 -5.71 -3.40 6.34
CA ASP A 39 -6.62 -3.13 5.24
C ASP A 39 -6.41 -1.75 4.61
N THR A 40 -5.36 -1.02 5.01
CA THR A 40 -5.00 0.25 4.39
C THR A 40 -4.63 0.03 2.92
N THR A 41 -5.25 0.81 2.05
CA THR A 41 -4.97 0.78 0.62
C THR A 41 -4.00 1.90 0.25
N VAL A 42 -2.93 1.53 -0.44
CA VAL A 42 -2.00 2.51 -1.04
C VAL A 42 -2.58 2.94 -2.39
N ILE A 43 -2.85 4.23 -2.53
CA ILE A 43 -3.38 4.82 -3.77
C ILE A 43 -2.27 5.42 -4.60
N ASP A 44 -2.42 5.33 -5.92
CA ASP A 44 -1.48 5.91 -6.87
C ASP A 44 -1.76 7.39 -7.18
N GLU A 45 -0.92 8.00 -8.02
CA GLU A 45 -1.04 9.41 -8.39
C GLU A 45 -2.36 9.70 -9.13
N GLN A 46 -2.82 8.81 -10.00
CA GLN A 46 -4.06 9.00 -10.76
C GLN A 46 -5.28 8.93 -9.85
N GLU A 47 -5.28 8.00 -8.90
CA GLU A 47 -6.31 7.90 -7.87
C GLU A 47 -6.34 9.14 -6.97
N SER A 48 -5.17 9.62 -6.56
CA SER A 48 -5.01 10.85 -5.77
C SER A 48 -5.59 12.05 -6.48
N LEU A 49 -5.30 12.21 -7.79
CA LEU A 49 -5.85 13.27 -8.64
C LEU A 49 -7.37 13.13 -8.81
N SER A 50 -7.88 11.93 -9.06
CA SER A 50 -9.32 11.66 -9.19
C SER A 50 -10.08 11.98 -7.89
N ILE A 51 -9.52 11.59 -6.74
CA ILE A 51 -10.10 11.91 -5.43
C ILE A 51 -10.10 13.43 -5.20
N MET A 52 -8.98 14.09 -5.46
CA MET A 52 -8.87 15.54 -5.29
C MET A 52 -9.83 16.29 -6.23
N ALA A 53 -9.95 15.88 -7.49
CA ALA A 53 -10.92 16.44 -8.43
C ALA A 53 -12.37 16.31 -7.91
N SER A 54 -12.72 15.15 -7.36
CA SER A 54 -14.02 14.93 -6.72
C SER A 54 -14.25 15.88 -5.52
N ILE A 55 -13.22 16.15 -4.72
CA ILE A 55 -13.27 17.10 -3.59
C ILE A 55 -13.48 18.53 -4.07
N PHE A 56 -12.89 18.90 -5.22
CA PHE A 56 -13.13 20.18 -5.89
C PHE A 56 -14.52 20.28 -6.53
N GLY A 57 -15.23 19.15 -6.70
CA GLY A 57 -16.52 19.07 -7.40
C GLY A 57 -16.36 19.08 -8.92
N TRP A 58 -15.18 18.72 -9.44
CA TRP A 58 -14.92 18.62 -10.88
C TRP A 58 -15.31 17.23 -11.39
N LYS A 59 -15.87 17.19 -12.60
CA LYS A 59 -16.18 15.90 -13.26
C LYS A 59 -14.91 15.20 -13.72
N GLU A 60 -14.93 13.88 -13.67
CA GLU A 60 -13.86 13.06 -14.22
C GLU A 60 -13.64 13.36 -15.71
N GLY A 61 -12.36 13.43 -16.12
CA GLY A 61 -11.96 13.82 -17.47
C GLY A 61 -11.93 15.33 -17.75
N SER A 62 -12.64 16.16 -16.99
CA SER A 62 -12.62 17.63 -17.17
C SER A 62 -11.28 18.27 -16.77
N TYR A 63 -10.46 17.55 -16.02
CA TYR A 63 -9.15 18.00 -15.53
C TYR A 63 -7.96 17.45 -16.32
N ALA A 64 -8.19 16.80 -17.46
CA ALA A 64 -7.12 16.25 -18.30
C ALA A 64 -6.19 17.31 -18.95
N GLY A 65 -6.46 18.60 -18.76
CA GLY A 65 -5.60 19.68 -19.22
C GLY A 65 -4.51 20.06 -18.24
N ASN A 66 -3.31 20.43 -18.74
CA ASN A 66 -2.13 20.76 -17.91
C ASN A 66 -2.39 21.78 -16.79
N GLY A 67 -3.32 22.74 -16.99
CA GLY A 67 -3.66 23.74 -15.97
C GLY A 67 -4.43 23.18 -14.78
N TYR A 68 -5.37 22.28 -15.02
CA TYR A 68 -6.20 21.66 -13.98
C TYR A 68 -5.40 20.66 -13.15
N ASN A 69 -4.62 19.78 -13.80
CA ASN A 69 -3.75 18.84 -13.10
C ASN A 69 -2.79 19.55 -12.14
N ARG A 70 -2.25 20.70 -12.54
CA ARG A 70 -1.36 21.50 -11.69
C ARG A 70 -2.05 21.97 -10.41
N VAL A 71 -3.31 22.41 -10.48
CA VAL A 71 -4.08 22.87 -9.29
C VAL A 71 -4.32 21.68 -8.35
N LEU A 72 -4.73 20.54 -8.86
CA LEU A 72 -4.95 19.34 -8.05
C LEU A 72 -3.66 18.85 -7.39
N THR A 73 -2.57 18.75 -8.16
CA THR A 73 -1.25 18.36 -7.66
C THR A 73 -0.76 19.31 -6.56
N ASN A 74 -0.95 20.63 -6.73
CA ASN A 74 -0.57 21.61 -5.72
C ASN A 74 -1.38 21.43 -4.42
N ALA A 75 -2.67 21.13 -4.50
CA ALA A 75 -3.50 20.88 -3.32
C ALA A 75 -3.09 19.58 -2.59
N ILE A 76 -2.71 18.53 -3.32
CA ILE A 76 -2.16 17.29 -2.76
C ILE A 76 -0.83 17.58 -2.05
N LYS A 77 0.10 18.25 -2.73
CA LYS A 77 1.40 18.65 -2.14
C LYS A 77 1.23 19.55 -0.91
N LEU A 78 0.23 20.45 -0.93
CA LEU A 78 -0.10 21.30 0.21
C LEU A 78 -0.59 20.47 1.41
N GLN A 79 -1.35 19.41 1.16
CA GLN A 79 -1.76 18.49 2.23
C GLN A 79 -0.54 17.79 2.84
N HIS A 80 0.37 17.24 2.05
CA HIS A 80 1.58 16.59 2.56
C HIS A 80 2.42 17.57 3.39
N LEU A 81 2.67 18.76 2.87
CA LEU A 81 3.42 19.78 3.57
C LEU A 81 2.74 20.20 4.89
N GLY A 82 1.44 20.44 4.86
CA GLY A 82 0.67 20.79 6.04
C GLY A 82 0.70 19.70 7.11
N TYR A 83 0.61 18.44 6.68
CA TYR A 83 0.69 17.30 7.57
C TYR A 83 2.09 17.15 8.19
N MET A 84 3.16 17.31 7.40
CA MET A 84 4.54 17.31 7.90
C MET A 84 4.77 18.41 8.96
N ILE A 85 4.33 19.64 8.68
CA ILE A 85 4.48 20.78 9.60
C ILE A 85 3.69 20.52 10.89
N ALA A 86 2.44 20.07 10.78
CA ALA A 86 1.58 19.80 11.93
C ALA A 86 2.15 18.72 12.86
N ASN A 87 2.96 17.80 12.32
CA ASN A 87 3.62 16.74 13.08
C ASN A 87 5.09 17.03 13.42
N GLY A 88 5.55 18.27 13.28
CA GLY A 88 6.86 18.72 13.73
C GLY A 88 8.04 18.20 12.92
N CYS A 89 7.84 17.89 11.64
CA CYS A 89 8.96 17.52 10.78
C CYS A 89 9.97 18.67 10.65
N PRO A 90 11.29 18.39 10.63
CA PRO A 90 12.34 19.42 10.54
C PRO A 90 12.21 20.32 9.32
N LYS A 91 12.54 21.61 9.50
CA LYS A 91 12.44 22.62 8.43
C LYS A 91 13.30 22.28 7.20
N GLU A 92 14.43 21.63 7.40
CA GLU A 92 15.36 21.22 6.33
C GLU A 92 14.64 20.36 5.28
N PHE A 93 13.73 19.51 5.70
CA PHE A 93 12.95 18.66 4.77
C PHE A 93 11.84 19.43 4.06
N LEU A 94 11.27 20.45 4.73
CA LEU A 94 10.17 21.24 4.19
C LEU A 94 10.64 22.21 3.10
N MET A 95 11.80 22.82 3.27
CA MET A 95 12.34 23.84 2.35
C MET A 95 12.70 23.30 0.96
N HIS A 96 12.90 21.98 0.86
CA HIS A 96 13.25 21.31 -0.39
C HIS A 96 12.04 20.74 -1.15
N THR A 97 10.82 21.02 -0.68
CA THR A 97 9.62 20.65 -1.44
C THR A 97 9.38 21.69 -2.54
N ASP A 98 9.08 21.23 -3.76
CA ASP A 98 8.77 22.09 -4.91
C ASP A 98 7.61 23.07 -4.63
N LEU A 99 6.82 22.78 -3.63
CA LEU A 99 5.67 23.56 -3.25
C LEU A 99 6.04 24.97 -2.82
N PHE A 100 7.16 25.14 -2.08
CA PHE A 100 7.65 26.46 -1.69
C PHE A 100 8.15 27.30 -2.88
N ARG A 101 8.42 26.69 -4.03
CA ARG A 101 8.82 27.36 -5.26
C ARG A 101 7.63 27.75 -6.13
N THR A 102 6.57 26.94 -6.13
CA THR A 102 5.40 27.13 -7.01
C THR A 102 4.31 27.97 -6.39
N PHE A 103 4.31 28.13 -5.06
CA PHE A 103 3.29 28.85 -4.31
C PHE A 103 3.95 30.01 -3.53
N ASP A 104 3.58 31.25 -3.83
CA ASP A 104 4.13 32.41 -3.13
C ASP A 104 3.47 32.58 -1.74
N TYR A 105 3.87 31.72 -0.81
CA TYR A 105 3.40 31.79 0.57
C TYR A 105 3.75 33.12 1.27
N LYS A 106 4.86 33.77 0.90
CA LYS A 106 5.22 35.05 1.48
C LYS A 106 4.18 36.11 1.14
N THR A 107 3.74 36.16 -0.10
CA THR A 107 2.65 37.04 -0.54
C THR A 107 1.33 36.65 0.14
N LEU A 108 0.99 35.36 0.26
CA LEU A 108 -0.20 34.92 1.00
C LEU A 108 -0.17 35.43 2.44
N PHE A 109 0.92 35.17 3.20
CA PHE A 109 1.03 35.57 4.60
C PHE A 109 0.96 37.08 4.78
N LYS A 110 1.54 37.85 3.86
CA LYS A 110 1.42 39.29 3.83
C LYS A 110 -0.03 39.75 3.61
N LEU A 111 -0.75 39.11 2.69
CA LEU A 111 -2.15 39.45 2.39
C LEU A 111 -3.09 39.13 3.57
N VAL A 112 -2.80 38.07 4.33
CA VAL A 112 -3.61 37.70 5.51
C VAL A 112 -3.12 38.35 6.80
N SER A 113 -2.15 39.30 6.72
CA SER A 113 -1.57 40.00 7.87
C SER A 113 -1.03 39.07 8.97
N LEU A 114 -0.41 37.97 8.57
CA LEU A 114 0.25 37.01 9.44
C LEU A 114 1.75 36.98 9.18
N ASP A 115 2.53 36.76 10.22
CA ASP A 115 3.95 36.47 10.08
C ASP A 115 4.16 35.12 9.40
N TYR A 116 5.14 35.04 8.50
CA TYR A 116 5.50 33.80 7.82
C TYR A 116 6.27 32.89 8.77
N THR A 117 5.53 32.16 9.61
CA THR A 117 6.05 31.18 10.55
C THR A 117 5.45 29.81 10.28
N MET A 118 6.13 28.73 10.69
CA MET A 118 5.60 27.36 10.56
C MET A 118 4.34 27.17 11.42
N GLU A 119 4.24 27.86 12.56
CA GLU A 119 3.07 27.82 13.44
C GLU A 119 1.84 28.43 12.75
N ASN A 120 1.99 29.59 12.12
CA ASN A 120 0.92 30.22 11.35
C ASN A 120 0.52 29.37 10.13
N PHE A 121 1.49 28.73 9.47
CA PHE A 121 1.21 27.81 8.37
C PHE A 121 0.40 26.61 8.86
N ALA A 122 0.85 25.97 9.94
CA ALA A 122 0.11 24.87 10.57
C ALA A 122 -1.29 25.31 11.02
N GLY A 123 -1.41 26.51 11.57
CA GLY A 123 -2.68 27.10 11.97
C GLY A 123 -3.64 27.33 10.82
N LEU A 124 -3.16 27.83 9.67
CA LEU A 124 -3.95 27.94 8.44
C LEU A 124 -4.36 26.56 7.91
N TYR A 125 -3.42 25.61 7.89
CA TYR A 125 -3.70 24.24 7.47
C TYR A 125 -4.74 23.57 8.37
N ASN A 126 -4.61 23.65 9.69
CA ASN A 126 -5.53 23.04 10.65
C ASN A 126 -6.84 23.84 10.80
N GLY A 127 -6.91 25.07 10.28
CA GLY A 127 -8.07 25.96 10.43
C GLY A 127 -8.23 26.54 11.83
N THR A 128 -7.16 26.59 12.61
CA THR A 128 -7.12 27.22 13.95
C THR A 128 -6.74 28.70 13.88
N VAL A 129 -6.07 29.11 12.81
CA VAL A 129 -5.76 30.51 12.50
C VAL A 129 -6.67 30.98 11.37
N PHE A 130 -7.44 32.03 11.65
CA PHE A 130 -8.32 32.68 10.66
C PHE A 130 -7.66 33.98 10.19
N PRO A 131 -7.43 34.12 8.87
CA PRO A 131 -6.87 35.38 8.36
C PRO A 131 -7.84 36.54 8.65
N LYS A 132 -7.32 37.62 9.19
CA LYS A 132 -8.04 38.88 9.24
C LYS A 132 -7.95 39.51 7.85
N VAL A 133 -8.95 39.29 7.03
CA VAL A 133 -9.04 39.93 5.71
C VAL A 133 -9.33 41.42 5.96
N ASP A 134 -8.44 42.31 5.49
CA ASP A 134 -8.73 43.73 5.48
C ASP A 134 -9.87 43.98 4.48
N THR A 135 -11.06 44.28 5.01
CA THR A 135 -12.29 44.49 4.23
C THR A 135 -12.31 45.83 3.48
N SER A 136 -11.27 46.63 3.57
CA SER A 136 -11.15 47.92 2.85
C SER A 136 -10.78 47.77 1.36
N GLY A 137 -10.38 46.57 0.92
CA GLY A 137 -10.15 46.19 -0.47
C GLY A 137 -10.97 44.98 -0.85
N GLN A 138 -11.43 44.87 -2.10
CA GLN A 138 -12.04 43.63 -2.60
C GLN A 138 -11.05 42.47 -2.37
N PRO A 139 -11.48 41.32 -1.79
CA PRO A 139 -10.61 40.16 -1.63
C PRO A 139 -10.02 39.80 -2.99
N SER A 140 -8.70 39.75 -3.08
CA SER A 140 -8.11 39.36 -4.35
C SER A 140 -8.49 37.92 -4.63
N LYS A 141 -8.94 37.61 -5.84
CA LYS A 141 -9.24 36.26 -6.30
C LYS A 141 -8.14 35.27 -5.92
N TYR A 142 -6.90 35.73 -5.92
CA TYR A 142 -5.73 34.96 -5.51
C TYR A 142 -5.78 34.51 -4.03
N LEU A 143 -6.22 35.37 -3.12
CA LEU A 143 -6.34 35.05 -1.70
C LEU A 143 -7.41 33.97 -1.48
N ASP A 144 -8.56 34.11 -2.13
CA ASP A 144 -9.65 33.14 -2.06
C ASP A 144 -9.22 31.78 -2.62
N ASP A 145 -8.56 31.76 -3.77
CA ASP A 145 -8.03 30.56 -4.40
C ASP A 145 -7.02 29.85 -3.47
N CYS A 146 -6.14 30.61 -2.80
CA CYS A 146 -5.17 30.06 -1.85
C CYS A 146 -5.83 29.45 -0.61
N LEU A 147 -6.76 30.18 0.01
CA LEU A 147 -7.47 29.71 1.19
C LEU A 147 -8.36 28.48 0.87
N GLN A 148 -8.94 28.44 -0.32
CA GLN A 148 -9.65 27.27 -0.78
C GLN A 148 -8.74 26.04 -0.92
N GLN A 149 -7.51 26.20 -1.40
CA GLN A 149 -6.56 25.08 -1.50
C GLN A 149 -6.24 24.48 -0.14
N PHE A 150 -6.05 25.28 0.91
CA PHE A 150 -5.90 24.77 2.28
C PHE A 150 -7.13 23.96 2.74
N LYS A 151 -8.33 24.44 2.43
CA LYS A 151 -9.58 23.73 2.74
C LYS A 151 -9.67 22.39 2.01
N PHE A 152 -9.28 22.33 0.73
CA PHE A 152 -9.31 21.11 -0.04
C PHE A 152 -8.19 20.14 0.37
N ALA A 153 -7.02 20.64 0.71
CA ALA A 153 -5.92 19.85 1.26
C ALA A 153 -6.34 19.13 2.56
N ARG A 154 -7.02 19.82 3.48
CA ARG A 154 -7.58 19.19 4.70
C ARG A 154 -8.67 18.17 4.39
N LYS A 155 -9.57 18.46 3.46
CA LYS A 155 -10.61 17.53 3.04
C LYS A 155 -10.01 16.26 2.42
N TYR A 156 -8.89 16.39 1.72
CA TYR A 156 -8.19 15.24 1.15
C TYR A 156 -7.56 14.37 2.24
N GLN A 157 -6.92 14.98 3.24
CA GLN A 157 -6.43 14.27 4.41
C GLN A 157 -7.56 13.52 5.12
N GLN A 158 -8.66 14.22 5.42
CA GLN A 158 -9.83 13.62 6.05
C GLN A 158 -10.42 12.48 5.21
N TYR A 159 -10.50 12.67 3.89
CA TYR A 159 -10.99 11.64 2.96
C TYR A 159 -10.15 10.37 3.03
N LYS A 160 -8.80 10.51 3.05
CA LYS A 160 -7.87 9.37 3.18
C LYS A 160 -8.06 8.66 4.53
N GLU A 161 -8.08 9.41 5.63
CA GLU A 161 -8.25 8.88 6.99
C GLU A 161 -9.58 8.12 7.16
N GLU A 162 -10.68 8.68 6.65
CA GLU A 162 -11.99 8.04 6.72
C GLU A 162 -12.09 6.72 5.95
N ARG A 163 -11.18 6.45 5.02
CA ARG A 163 -11.22 5.32 4.10
C ARG A 163 -10.03 4.38 4.17
N ASN A 164 -9.16 4.57 5.17
CA ASN A 164 -7.90 3.83 5.31
C ASN A 164 -7.05 3.89 4.03
N LEU A 165 -6.87 5.10 3.48
CA LEU A 165 -6.06 5.33 2.30
C LEU A 165 -4.77 6.04 2.69
N VAL A 166 -3.69 5.67 2.03
CA VAL A 166 -2.42 6.38 2.05
C VAL A 166 -1.89 6.51 0.62
N ASP A 167 -1.31 7.64 0.29
CA ASP A 167 -0.58 7.79 -0.97
C ASP A 167 0.92 7.55 -0.77
N PHE A 168 1.71 7.64 -1.83
CA PHE A 168 3.15 7.35 -1.75
C PHE A 168 3.91 8.31 -0.83
N ASP A 169 3.52 9.58 -0.79
CA ASP A 169 4.15 10.56 0.12
C ASP A 169 3.76 10.29 1.58
N ASP A 170 2.52 9.87 1.84
CA ASP A 170 2.10 9.46 3.19
C ASP A 170 2.96 8.32 3.74
N LEU A 171 3.38 7.35 2.89
CA LEU A 171 4.25 6.26 3.33
C LEU A 171 5.57 6.80 3.91
N LEU A 172 6.15 7.81 3.27
CA LEU A 172 7.37 8.46 3.75
C LEU A 172 7.11 9.25 5.03
N ILE A 173 6.06 10.07 5.03
CA ILE A 173 5.73 10.98 6.14
C ILE A 173 5.40 10.21 7.40
N LEU A 174 4.51 9.23 7.32
CA LEU A 174 4.12 8.40 8.46
C LEU A 174 5.29 7.60 9.01
N THR A 175 6.15 7.06 8.13
CA THR A 175 7.36 6.36 8.54
C THR A 175 8.29 7.28 9.32
N TYR A 176 8.56 8.49 8.79
CA TYR A 176 9.42 9.45 9.46
C TYR A 176 8.88 9.85 10.85
N ILE A 177 7.59 10.18 10.94
CA ILE A 177 6.95 10.59 12.18
C ILE A 177 7.04 9.46 13.22
N HIS A 178 6.60 8.26 12.86
CA HIS A 178 6.60 7.13 13.78
C HIS A 178 8.01 6.70 14.19
N ALA A 179 8.95 6.63 13.24
CA ALA A 179 10.33 6.27 13.52
C ALA A 179 11.04 7.31 14.42
N SER A 180 10.79 8.61 14.18
CA SER A 180 11.35 9.69 15.00
C SER A 180 10.90 9.62 16.45
N GLN A 181 9.63 9.22 16.69
CA GLN A 181 9.05 9.08 18.03
C GLN A 181 9.50 7.80 18.76
N ASN A 182 9.99 6.80 18.03
CA ASN A 182 10.33 5.48 18.55
C ASN A 182 11.80 5.11 18.32
N ARG A 183 12.72 6.08 18.28
CA ARG A 183 14.14 5.90 17.93
C ARG A 183 14.84 4.76 18.66
N ASP A 184 14.53 4.59 19.94
CA ASP A 184 15.17 3.57 20.79
C ASP A 184 14.69 2.14 20.49
N LYS A 185 13.54 1.99 19.85
CA LYS A 185 12.94 0.70 19.49
C LYS A 185 13.17 0.31 18.03
N LEU A 186 13.81 1.19 17.23
CA LEU A 186 14.02 0.92 15.83
C LEU A 186 15.07 -0.17 15.64
N LYS A 187 14.77 -1.10 14.74
CA LYS A 187 15.77 -2.02 14.21
C LYS A 187 16.72 -1.22 13.30
N LYS A 188 17.97 -1.10 13.72
CA LYS A 188 19.01 -0.41 12.98
C LYS A 188 19.73 -1.35 12.02
N TYR A 189 20.22 -0.79 10.92
CA TYR A 189 21.04 -1.50 9.94
C TYR A 189 22.49 -1.04 10.04
N SER A 190 23.41 -2.00 10.19
CA SER A 190 24.86 -1.75 10.23
C SER A 190 25.49 -1.68 8.85
N TRP A 191 24.82 -2.19 7.82
CA TRP A 191 25.23 -2.09 6.43
C TRP A 191 24.09 -1.58 5.57
N ILE A 192 24.31 -0.42 4.91
CA ILE A 192 23.36 0.19 3.99
C ILE A 192 24.07 0.51 2.68
N GLN A 193 23.51 0.10 1.57
CA GLN A 193 23.99 0.45 0.24
C GLN A 193 22.86 1.15 -0.52
N ILE A 194 23.15 2.34 -1.03
CA ILE A 194 22.22 3.17 -1.76
C ILE A 194 22.77 3.37 -3.16
N ASP A 195 22.01 2.95 -4.15
CA ASP A 195 22.31 3.14 -5.57
C ASP A 195 21.50 4.31 -6.14
N GLU A 196 22.02 4.95 -7.19
CA GLU A 196 21.41 6.14 -7.83
C GLU A 196 21.07 7.25 -6.81
N VAL A 197 22.03 7.52 -5.94
CA VAL A 197 21.83 8.43 -4.80
C VAL A 197 21.41 9.84 -5.21
N GLN A 198 21.76 10.28 -6.43
CA GLN A 198 21.35 11.57 -6.99
C GLN A 198 19.83 11.66 -7.21
N ASP A 199 19.11 10.55 -7.19
CA ASP A 199 17.64 10.51 -7.37
C ASP A 199 16.86 10.61 -6.07
N LEU A 200 17.52 10.53 -4.91
CA LEU A 200 16.86 10.62 -3.62
C LEU A 200 16.62 12.08 -3.18
N SER A 201 15.50 12.30 -2.53
CA SER A 201 15.21 13.57 -1.87
C SER A 201 15.87 13.67 -0.49
N PRO A 202 16.12 14.88 0.03
CA PRO A 202 16.62 15.07 1.40
C PRO A 202 15.76 14.38 2.45
N PHE A 203 14.44 14.34 2.25
CA PHE A 203 13.51 13.68 3.16
C PHE A 203 13.71 12.15 3.20
N GLN A 204 13.94 11.53 2.04
CA GLN A 204 14.26 10.10 1.97
C GLN A 204 15.60 9.78 2.66
N PHE A 205 16.60 10.66 2.53
CA PHE A 205 17.83 10.54 3.32
C PHE A 205 17.59 10.63 4.82
N GLY A 206 16.75 11.58 5.27
CA GLY A 206 16.37 11.69 6.67
C GLY A 206 15.71 10.43 7.21
N ILE A 207 14.89 9.75 6.40
CA ILE A 207 14.31 8.45 6.77
C ILE A 207 15.40 7.39 6.88
N ILE A 208 16.26 7.24 5.88
CA ILE A 208 17.35 6.25 5.89
C ILE A 208 18.25 6.44 7.12
N ASP A 209 18.55 7.69 7.46
CA ASP A 209 19.40 8.03 8.60
C ASP A 209 18.80 7.60 9.95
N LEU A 210 17.48 7.64 10.10
CA LEU A 210 16.79 7.12 11.29
C LEU A 210 17.03 5.62 11.49
N PHE A 211 17.16 4.85 10.41
CA PHE A 211 17.37 3.40 10.44
C PHE A 211 18.85 3.00 10.33
N THR A 212 19.75 3.96 10.19
CA THR A 212 21.19 3.72 10.18
C THR A 212 21.72 3.52 11.60
N ASP A 213 22.53 2.49 11.80
CA ASP A 213 23.30 2.34 13.03
C ASP A 213 24.50 3.28 12.96
N HIS A 214 24.56 4.27 13.85
CA HIS A 214 25.65 5.25 13.89
C HIS A 214 26.82 4.81 14.79
N SER A 215 26.90 3.51 15.14
CA SER A 215 28.05 2.94 15.81
C SER A 215 29.29 2.96 14.93
N LYS A 216 30.48 2.78 15.51
CA LYS A 216 31.74 2.76 14.76
C LYS A 216 31.89 1.61 13.74
N GLU A 217 31.02 0.61 13.84
CA GLU A 217 31.06 -0.60 12.97
C GLU A 217 30.11 -0.51 11.79
N ASN A 218 29.41 0.60 11.61
CA ASN A 218 28.48 0.74 10.50
C ASN A 218 29.19 1.09 9.18
N VAL A 219 28.61 0.63 8.09
CA VAL A 219 29.02 1.00 6.72
C VAL A 219 27.81 1.48 5.95
N THR A 220 27.89 2.72 5.47
CA THR A 220 26.92 3.25 4.49
C THR A 220 27.64 3.58 3.20
N LEU A 221 27.26 2.92 2.11
CA LEU A 221 27.81 3.11 0.79
C LEU A 221 26.82 3.88 -0.09
N TYR A 222 27.22 5.05 -0.56
CA TYR A 222 26.48 5.88 -1.50
C TYR A 222 27.06 5.72 -2.90
N LEU A 223 26.25 5.27 -3.85
CA LEU A 223 26.63 5.11 -5.25
C LEU A 223 25.79 6.06 -6.11
N GLY A 224 26.42 6.82 -6.98
CA GLY A 224 25.69 7.74 -7.85
C GLY A 224 26.60 8.52 -8.79
N ASP A 225 25.98 9.24 -9.71
CA ASP A 225 26.65 10.09 -10.68
C ASP A 225 25.96 11.46 -10.75
N GLU A 226 26.71 12.51 -10.46
CA GLU A 226 26.19 13.88 -10.49
C GLU A 226 25.72 14.32 -11.88
N GLN A 227 26.38 13.81 -12.93
CA GLN A 227 26.05 14.14 -14.31
C GLN A 227 24.74 13.48 -14.77
N LEU A 228 24.31 12.41 -14.08
CA LEU A 228 23.04 11.74 -14.32
C LEU A 228 21.86 12.38 -13.54
N ALA A 229 22.09 13.45 -12.79
CA ALA A 229 21.06 14.20 -12.09
C ALA A 229 20.16 14.99 -13.07
N ILE A 230 19.65 14.34 -14.12
CA ILE A 230 18.82 14.94 -15.18
C ILE A 230 17.46 15.45 -14.67
N PHE A 231 17.04 15.01 -13.49
CA PHE A 231 15.86 15.51 -12.78
C PHE A 231 16.17 16.71 -11.87
N SER A 232 17.33 17.35 -12.05
CA SER A 232 17.80 18.51 -11.25
C SER A 232 16.91 19.76 -11.36
N PHE A 233 15.99 19.82 -12.33
CA PHE A 233 14.95 20.86 -12.37
C PHE A 233 14.05 20.86 -11.11
N ILE A 234 14.09 19.81 -10.31
CA ILE A 234 13.47 19.71 -8.98
C ILE A 234 14.35 20.39 -7.88
N GLY A 235 15.49 21.00 -8.22
CA GLY A 235 16.28 21.96 -7.41
C GLY A 235 16.81 21.51 -6.03
N ALA A 236 16.26 20.46 -5.46
CA ALA A 236 16.67 19.91 -4.18
C ALA A 236 17.95 19.05 -4.27
N LYS A 237 18.34 18.63 -5.47
CA LYS A 237 19.32 17.55 -5.68
C LYS A 237 20.76 18.03 -5.59
N LEU A 238 21.09 19.25 -6.01
CA LEU A 238 22.45 19.78 -5.86
C LEU A 238 22.85 19.96 -4.38
N ALA A 239 21.95 20.51 -3.58
CA ALA A 239 22.20 20.65 -2.14
C ALA A 239 22.36 19.30 -1.43
N THR A 240 21.67 18.26 -1.92
CA THR A 240 21.80 16.88 -1.39
C THR A 240 23.16 16.29 -1.71
N LEU A 241 23.69 16.52 -2.92
CA LEU A 241 25.02 16.05 -3.32
C LEU A 241 26.13 16.79 -2.57
N GLU A 242 25.98 18.09 -2.34
CA GLU A 242 26.88 18.86 -1.50
C GLU A 242 26.92 18.33 -0.06
N TRP A 243 25.75 18.09 0.51
CA TRP A 243 25.62 17.50 1.84
C TRP A 243 26.29 16.10 1.91
N LEU A 244 26.13 15.26 0.88
CA LEU A 244 26.81 13.96 0.81
C LEU A 244 28.33 14.10 0.71
N ARG A 245 28.83 15.08 -0.05
CA ARG A 245 30.27 15.36 -0.12
C ARG A 245 30.83 15.75 1.25
N GLU A 246 30.15 16.65 1.96
CA GLU A 246 30.54 17.01 3.32
C GLU A 246 30.52 15.81 4.27
N ARG A 247 29.49 14.95 4.18
CA ARG A 247 29.34 13.78 5.04
C ARG A 247 30.39 12.70 4.76
N CYS A 248 30.73 12.46 3.50
CA CYS A 248 31.72 11.47 3.12
C CYS A 248 33.17 11.96 3.33
N GLY A 249 33.41 13.26 3.21
CA GLY A 249 34.74 13.85 3.39
C GLY A 249 35.82 13.13 2.55
N GLU A 250 36.85 12.65 3.20
CA GLU A 250 37.98 11.93 2.55
C GLU A 250 37.60 10.52 2.07
N ASN A 251 36.48 9.96 2.48
CA ASN A 251 35.99 8.64 2.06
C ASN A 251 35.24 8.67 0.72
N MET A 252 35.44 9.72 -0.05
CA MET A 252 34.85 9.83 -1.38
C MET A 252 35.80 9.26 -2.42
N HIS A 253 35.32 8.25 -3.16
CA HIS A 253 36.08 7.55 -4.18
C HIS A 253 35.41 7.71 -5.55
N ARG A 254 36.21 7.92 -6.59
CA ARG A 254 35.71 8.01 -7.96
C ARG A 254 36.07 6.75 -8.75
N LEU A 255 35.09 6.29 -9.56
CA LEU A 255 35.33 5.22 -10.52
C LEU A 255 35.72 5.84 -11.87
N TYR A 256 36.99 5.70 -12.23
CA TYR A 256 37.54 6.33 -13.45
C TYR A 256 37.37 5.47 -14.70
N PHE A 257 37.07 4.18 -14.57
CA PHE A 257 36.98 3.28 -15.71
C PHE A 257 35.54 2.99 -16.07
N ASN A 258 35.18 3.35 -17.30
CA ASN A 258 33.92 2.99 -17.96
C ASN A 258 34.12 1.67 -18.71
N TYR A 259 33.42 0.61 -18.30
CA TYR A 259 33.46 -0.71 -18.94
C TYR A 259 32.36 -0.92 -19.95
N ARG A 260 31.42 0.03 -20.06
CA ARG A 260 30.25 -0.07 -20.92
C ARG A 260 30.51 0.43 -22.32
N SER A 261 31.12 1.60 -22.44
CA SER A 261 31.19 2.35 -23.69
C SER A 261 32.56 2.19 -24.37
N PRO A 262 32.57 2.01 -25.70
CA PRO A 262 33.84 2.05 -26.46
C PRO A 262 34.43 3.46 -26.44
N LYS A 263 35.75 3.52 -26.72
CA LYS A 263 36.52 4.77 -26.62
C LYS A 263 35.93 5.91 -27.47
N TYR A 264 35.57 5.65 -28.72
CA TYR A 264 35.06 6.67 -29.63
C TYR A 264 33.77 7.34 -29.10
N LEU A 265 32.88 6.57 -28.45
CA LEU A 265 31.67 7.10 -27.85
C LEU A 265 31.98 7.87 -26.56
N LEU A 266 32.88 7.34 -25.74
CA LEU A 266 33.29 8.01 -24.52
C LEU A 266 34.00 9.34 -24.80
N ASP A 267 34.82 9.42 -25.88
CA ASP A 267 35.45 10.66 -26.29
C ASP A 267 34.45 11.76 -26.63
N VAL A 268 33.32 11.42 -27.28
CA VAL A 268 32.22 12.38 -27.53
C VAL A 268 31.62 12.87 -26.20
N PHE A 269 31.30 11.98 -25.27
CA PHE A 269 30.79 12.34 -23.96
C PHE A 269 31.76 13.19 -23.15
N ASN A 270 33.03 12.82 -23.14
CA ASN A 270 34.06 13.57 -22.41
C ASN A 270 34.26 14.96 -23.01
N THR A 271 34.22 15.09 -24.35
CA THR A 271 34.29 16.39 -25.00
C THR A 271 33.11 17.27 -24.60
N TYR A 272 31.89 16.75 -24.64
CA TYR A 272 30.69 17.48 -24.20
C TYR A 272 30.75 17.84 -22.69
N ALA A 273 31.15 16.91 -21.86
CA ALA A 273 31.27 17.14 -20.41
C ALA A 273 32.28 18.25 -20.08
N ASN A 274 33.40 18.30 -20.82
CA ASN A 274 34.39 19.36 -20.63
C ASN A 274 33.95 20.72 -21.19
N MET A 275 33.38 20.74 -22.42
CA MET A 275 33.03 21.99 -23.11
C MET A 275 31.76 22.64 -22.64
N GLU A 276 30.73 21.83 -22.31
CA GLU A 276 29.37 22.33 -22.00
C GLU A 276 29.00 22.22 -20.51
N LEU A 277 29.62 21.27 -19.78
CA LEU A 277 29.32 21.04 -18.37
C LEU A 277 30.47 21.46 -17.44
N ASP A 278 31.54 22.03 -17.99
CA ASP A 278 32.71 22.56 -17.24
C ASP A 278 33.38 21.51 -16.32
N VAL A 279 33.31 20.23 -16.72
CA VAL A 279 33.91 19.13 -15.95
C VAL A 279 35.43 19.13 -16.17
N ASP A 280 36.20 19.19 -15.06
CA ASP A 280 37.67 19.13 -15.11
C ASP A 280 38.11 17.82 -15.84
N PRO A 281 39.00 17.91 -16.86
CA PRO A 281 39.51 16.77 -17.60
C PRO A 281 40.10 15.64 -16.74
N HIS A 282 40.62 15.96 -15.54
CA HIS A 282 41.13 14.96 -14.60
C HIS A 282 40.03 14.05 -14.04
N PHE A 283 38.79 14.46 -14.10
CA PHE A 283 37.64 13.71 -13.59
C PHE A 283 36.87 12.95 -14.67
N LEU A 284 37.30 13.09 -15.94
CA LEU A 284 36.65 12.40 -17.04
C LEU A 284 36.96 10.90 -17.03
N PRO A 285 35.96 10.02 -17.25
CA PRO A 285 36.17 8.57 -17.25
C PRO A 285 37.00 8.12 -18.44
N LYS A 286 37.76 7.02 -18.24
CA LYS A 286 38.58 6.35 -19.25
C LYS A 286 37.99 4.97 -19.55
N THR A 287 38.31 4.41 -20.71
CA THR A 287 37.90 3.05 -21.06
C THR A 287 39.04 2.27 -21.62
N ASN A 288 39.03 0.96 -21.38
CA ASN A 288 39.92 -0.01 -22.02
C ASN A 288 39.29 -0.66 -23.25
N ASN A 289 38.01 -0.31 -23.55
CA ASN A 289 37.33 -0.79 -24.75
C ASN A 289 37.77 0.06 -25.95
N LEU A 290 38.77 -0.41 -26.66
CA LEU A 290 39.41 0.27 -27.82
C LEU A 290 38.73 -0.10 -29.16
N THR A 291 37.49 -0.57 -29.14
CA THR A 291 36.71 -0.83 -30.35
C THR A 291 36.74 0.43 -31.23
N GLU A 292 37.18 0.28 -32.48
CA GLU A 292 37.21 1.38 -33.44
C GLU A 292 35.83 1.70 -33.97
N ALA A 293 35.57 2.98 -34.24
CA ALA A 293 34.33 3.43 -34.87
C ALA A 293 34.29 2.94 -36.31
N GLY A 294 33.24 2.25 -36.69
CA GLY A 294 32.90 2.04 -38.11
C GLY A 294 32.40 3.34 -38.75
N GLN A 295 32.26 3.34 -40.07
CA GLN A 295 31.89 4.53 -40.85
C GLN A 295 30.58 5.18 -40.38
N ASP A 296 29.63 4.37 -39.87
CA ASP A 296 28.30 4.80 -39.44
C ASP A 296 28.07 4.63 -37.92
N SER A 297 29.18 4.54 -37.14
CA SER A 297 29.05 4.35 -35.66
C SER A 297 28.48 5.55 -34.94
N LEU A 298 28.61 6.74 -35.50
CA LEU A 298 28.02 7.99 -35.01
C LEU A 298 27.43 8.76 -36.18
N CYS A 299 26.12 8.96 -36.19
CA CYS A 299 25.41 9.68 -37.24
C CYS A 299 24.57 10.80 -36.64
N ILE A 300 24.49 11.93 -37.36
CA ILE A 300 23.54 12.98 -37.07
C ILE A 300 22.45 12.89 -38.15
N LEU A 301 21.22 12.65 -37.74
CA LEU A 301 20.03 12.69 -38.61
C LEU A 301 19.41 14.06 -38.48
N SER A 302 19.10 14.69 -39.63
CA SER A 302 18.46 15.99 -39.69
C SER A 302 17.21 15.90 -40.53
N ALA A 303 16.12 16.44 -40.06
CA ALA A 303 14.83 16.49 -40.76
C ALA A 303 14.27 17.93 -40.80
N PRO A 304 13.47 18.28 -41.82
CA PRO A 304 12.91 19.63 -41.95
C PRO A 304 11.84 19.97 -40.90
N ASP A 305 11.13 18.97 -40.38
CA ASP A 305 10.08 19.10 -39.39
C ASP A 305 9.98 17.84 -38.54
N LYS A 306 9.10 17.88 -37.55
CA LYS A 306 8.95 16.80 -36.57
C LYS A 306 8.37 15.52 -37.17
N ASP A 307 7.46 15.61 -38.10
CA ASP A 307 6.85 14.43 -38.74
C ASP A 307 7.88 13.69 -39.60
N ALA A 308 8.68 14.45 -40.34
CA ALA A 308 9.82 13.91 -41.09
C ALA A 308 10.88 13.30 -40.19
N GLU A 309 11.17 13.90 -39.02
CA GLU A 309 12.06 13.34 -38.00
C GLU A 309 11.57 11.98 -37.51
N VAL A 310 10.28 11.87 -37.13
CA VAL A 310 9.67 10.61 -36.66
C VAL A 310 9.76 9.53 -37.75
N GLY A 311 9.48 9.89 -39.01
CA GLY A 311 9.60 8.98 -40.16
C GLY A 311 11.03 8.49 -40.37
N LEU A 312 12.02 9.40 -40.28
CA LEU A 312 13.44 9.10 -40.44
C LEU A 312 13.98 8.20 -39.30
N VAL A 313 13.56 8.45 -38.06
CA VAL A 313 13.90 7.60 -36.92
C VAL A 313 13.35 6.19 -37.10
N ALA A 314 12.06 6.06 -37.48
CA ALA A 314 11.44 4.76 -37.67
C ALA A 314 12.09 3.97 -38.85
N GLU A 315 12.47 4.66 -39.94
CA GLU A 315 13.21 4.06 -41.04
C GLU A 315 14.58 3.58 -40.61
N SER A 316 15.34 4.39 -39.84
CA SER A 316 16.66 4.04 -39.33
C SER A 316 16.59 2.81 -38.40
N VAL A 317 15.58 2.73 -37.53
CA VAL A 317 15.32 1.57 -36.66
C VAL A 317 15.03 0.32 -37.52
N GLY A 318 14.15 0.43 -38.51
CA GLY A 318 13.80 -0.68 -39.38
C GLY A 318 14.99 -1.22 -40.17
N ASN A 319 15.82 -0.33 -40.72
CA ASN A 319 17.05 -0.67 -41.43
C ASN A 319 18.05 -1.38 -40.48
N PHE A 320 18.24 -0.85 -39.28
CA PHE A 320 19.14 -1.45 -38.29
C PHE A 320 18.68 -2.85 -37.87
N CYS A 321 17.39 -3.03 -37.54
CA CYS A 321 16.84 -4.32 -37.17
C CYS A 321 16.95 -5.36 -38.33
N THR A 322 16.90 -4.91 -39.56
CA THR A 322 17.07 -5.78 -40.73
C THR A 322 18.53 -6.21 -40.92
N LEU A 323 19.47 -5.29 -40.73
CA LEU A 323 20.91 -5.56 -40.85
C LEU A 323 21.45 -6.37 -39.68
N TYR A 324 20.92 -6.15 -38.48
CA TYR A 324 21.41 -6.72 -37.21
C TYR A 324 20.25 -7.36 -36.40
N PRO A 325 19.65 -8.45 -36.86
CA PRO A 325 18.44 -9.01 -36.25
C PRO A 325 18.64 -9.59 -34.84
N ALA A 326 19.88 -9.82 -34.42
CA ALA A 326 20.20 -10.27 -33.05
C ALA A 326 20.43 -9.12 -32.06
N GLU A 327 20.53 -7.88 -32.55
CA GLU A 327 20.83 -6.70 -31.75
C GLU A 327 19.55 -6.00 -31.29
N ARG A 328 19.67 -5.19 -30.24
CA ARG A 328 18.55 -4.40 -29.70
C ARG A 328 18.79 -2.92 -29.96
N VAL A 329 17.75 -2.24 -30.40
CA VAL A 329 17.74 -0.79 -30.64
C VAL A 329 16.95 -0.11 -29.53
N ALA A 330 17.49 0.99 -28.99
CA ALA A 330 16.76 1.88 -28.10
C ALA A 330 16.64 3.28 -28.72
N VAL A 331 15.43 3.82 -28.73
CA VAL A 331 15.17 5.22 -29.10
C VAL A 331 14.87 6.00 -27.83
N LEU A 332 15.71 6.99 -27.51
CA LEU A 332 15.55 7.84 -26.34
C LEU A 332 15.00 9.20 -26.76
N VAL A 333 13.96 9.65 -26.07
CA VAL A 333 13.30 10.92 -26.34
C VAL A 333 13.04 11.69 -25.03
N PRO A 334 13.02 13.03 -25.07
CA PRO A 334 12.83 13.85 -23.87
C PRO A 334 11.38 13.85 -23.37
N TRP A 335 10.40 13.59 -24.24
CA TRP A 335 8.98 13.73 -23.90
C TRP A 335 8.17 12.47 -24.24
N ASN A 336 7.23 12.10 -23.37
CA ASN A 336 6.31 10.97 -23.60
C ASN A 336 5.51 11.11 -24.91
N LYS A 337 5.14 12.35 -25.28
CA LYS A 337 4.44 12.62 -26.53
C LYS A 337 5.26 12.22 -27.77
N ASP A 338 6.57 12.42 -27.72
CA ASP A 338 7.46 12.04 -28.82
C ASP A 338 7.59 10.51 -28.90
N ALA A 339 7.69 9.85 -27.74
CA ALA A 339 7.65 8.40 -27.68
C ALA A 339 6.34 7.83 -28.26
N ASP A 340 5.19 8.48 -28.01
CA ASP A 340 3.90 8.07 -28.58
C ASP A 340 3.86 8.20 -30.11
N GLN A 341 4.45 9.26 -30.65
CA GLN A 341 4.50 9.48 -32.11
C GLN A 341 5.40 8.44 -32.79
N ILE A 342 6.61 8.23 -32.25
CA ILE A 342 7.55 7.24 -32.81
C ILE A 342 6.98 5.82 -32.68
N SER A 343 6.37 5.48 -31.54
CA SER A 343 5.74 4.17 -31.34
C SER A 343 4.62 3.90 -32.34
N ARG A 344 3.79 4.89 -32.67
CA ARG A 344 2.77 4.76 -33.73
C ARG A 344 3.40 4.51 -35.08
N GLU A 345 4.39 5.31 -35.48
CA GLU A 345 5.07 5.17 -36.76
C GLU A 345 5.77 3.80 -36.89
N LEU A 346 6.39 3.30 -35.84
CA LEU A 346 6.96 1.94 -35.80
C LEU A 346 5.88 0.86 -35.97
N SER A 347 4.70 1.05 -35.34
CA SER A 347 3.55 0.14 -35.50
C SER A 347 3.01 0.15 -36.93
N ASP A 348 2.85 1.33 -37.53
CA ASP A 348 2.37 1.50 -38.88
C ASP A 348 3.31 0.85 -39.92
N ARG A 349 4.59 0.79 -39.62
CA ARG A 349 5.61 0.08 -40.41
C ARG A 349 5.76 -1.40 -40.03
N ASN A 350 4.95 -1.94 -39.14
CA ASN A 350 5.03 -3.30 -38.62
C ASN A 350 6.41 -3.66 -37.99
N ILE A 351 7.11 -2.69 -37.37
CA ILE A 351 8.35 -2.92 -36.65
C ILE A 351 8.01 -3.29 -35.20
N PRO A 352 8.31 -4.54 -34.76
CA PRO A 352 8.04 -4.96 -33.40
C PRO A 352 8.83 -4.10 -32.39
N HIS A 353 8.14 -3.49 -31.44
CA HIS A 353 8.77 -2.68 -30.41
C HIS A 353 7.91 -2.65 -29.13
N PHE A 354 8.47 -2.16 -28.06
CA PHE A 354 7.73 -1.82 -26.86
C PHE A 354 8.14 -0.44 -26.35
N LYS A 355 7.21 0.29 -25.81
CA LYS A 355 7.41 1.62 -25.26
C LYS A 355 7.55 1.53 -23.74
N ILE A 356 8.64 2.08 -23.18
CA ILE A 356 8.90 2.08 -21.72
C ILE A 356 8.28 3.31 -21.04
N SER A 357 7.90 4.35 -21.81
CA SER A 357 7.31 5.57 -21.27
C SER A 357 5.78 5.58 -21.38
N GLY A 358 5.11 6.23 -20.48
CA GLY A 358 3.65 6.39 -20.45
C GLY A 358 2.96 5.30 -19.66
N THR A 359 2.01 4.59 -20.26
CA THR A 359 1.19 3.61 -19.57
C THR A 359 1.99 2.31 -19.35
N ASP A 360 2.48 2.07 -18.15
CA ASP A 360 2.95 0.74 -17.75
C ASP A 360 1.78 -0.26 -17.88
N LEU A 361 2.08 -1.54 -18.20
CA LEU A 361 1.09 -2.61 -18.23
C LEU A 361 0.21 -2.60 -16.98
N PHE A 362 0.83 -2.40 -15.82
CA PHE A 362 0.14 -2.40 -14.52
C PHE A 362 -0.72 -1.16 -14.27
N THR A 363 -0.53 -0.08 -15.04
CA THR A 363 -1.37 1.13 -15.00
C THR A 363 -2.49 1.10 -16.03
N THR A 364 -2.55 0.07 -16.90
CA THR A 364 -3.66 -0.10 -17.83
C THR A 364 -4.95 -0.42 -17.09
N ARG A 365 -6.09 0.07 -17.61
CA ARG A 365 -7.40 -0.18 -17.02
C ARG A 365 -7.69 -1.67 -16.83
N GLN A 366 -7.28 -2.51 -17.78
CA GLN A 366 -7.47 -3.97 -17.71
C GLN A 366 -6.66 -4.61 -16.57
N ALA A 367 -5.38 -4.25 -16.44
CA ALA A 367 -4.55 -4.76 -15.36
C ALA A 367 -5.03 -4.25 -13.98
N GLN A 368 -5.40 -2.98 -13.87
CA GLN A 368 -5.97 -2.40 -12.65
C GLN A 368 -7.28 -3.10 -12.25
N LEU A 369 -8.14 -3.43 -13.24
CA LEU A 369 -9.36 -4.17 -12.97
C LEU A 369 -9.06 -5.60 -12.49
N LEU A 370 -8.09 -6.29 -13.10
CA LEU A 370 -7.64 -7.61 -12.64
C LEU A 370 -7.12 -7.57 -11.20
N PHE A 371 -6.25 -6.60 -10.90
CA PHE A 371 -5.75 -6.42 -9.53
C PHE A 371 -6.88 -6.11 -8.54
N ALA A 372 -7.86 -5.29 -8.93
CA ALA A 372 -9.01 -5.01 -8.09
C ALA A 372 -9.80 -6.29 -7.75
N HIS A 373 -9.99 -7.20 -8.72
CA HIS A 373 -10.62 -8.50 -8.45
C HIS A 373 -9.80 -9.34 -7.46
N LEU A 374 -8.47 -9.42 -7.64
CA LEU A 374 -7.60 -10.14 -6.70
C LEU A 374 -7.63 -9.54 -5.30
N GLN A 375 -7.68 -8.21 -5.21
CA GLN A 375 -7.76 -7.50 -3.93
C GLN A 375 -9.07 -7.77 -3.19
N VAL A 376 -10.22 -7.84 -3.86
CA VAL A 376 -11.49 -8.16 -3.20
C VAL A 376 -11.61 -9.63 -2.83
N VAL A 377 -10.95 -10.53 -3.57
CA VAL A 377 -10.84 -11.96 -3.18
C VAL A 377 -10.03 -12.09 -1.89
N TYR A 378 -8.94 -11.32 -1.76
CA TYR A 378 -8.14 -11.32 -0.54
C TYR A 378 -8.82 -10.59 0.62
N LEU A 379 -9.47 -9.46 0.35
CA LEU A 379 -10.14 -8.62 1.33
C LEU A 379 -11.39 -7.99 0.73
N ASP A 380 -12.55 -8.59 0.97
CA ASP A 380 -13.84 -8.17 0.41
C ASP A 380 -14.36 -6.82 0.94
N SER A 381 -13.79 -6.32 2.02
CA SER A 381 -14.06 -4.97 2.55
C SER A 381 -13.25 -3.86 1.88
N ASN A 382 -12.40 -4.16 0.88
CA ASN A 382 -11.59 -3.16 0.18
C ASN A 382 -12.45 -2.27 -0.74
N MET A 383 -12.77 -1.08 -0.25
CA MET A 383 -13.65 -0.12 -0.93
C MET A 383 -13.11 0.37 -2.27
N MET A 384 -11.79 0.63 -2.36
CA MET A 384 -11.19 1.15 -3.59
C MET A 384 -11.22 0.10 -4.69
N ALA A 385 -10.92 -1.15 -4.35
CA ALA A 385 -11.00 -2.27 -5.28
C ALA A 385 -12.43 -2.47 -5.80
N TRP A 386 -13.43 -2.43 -4.91
CA TRP A 386 -14.83 -2.49 -5.33
C TRP A 386 -15.25 -1.34 -6.23
N SER A 387 -14.81 -0.11 -5.93
CA SER A 387 -15.10 1.05 -6.79
C SER A 387 -14.54 0.85 -8.20
N LYS A 388 -13.30 0.35 -8.33
CA LYS A 388 -12.69 0.03 -9.62
C LYS A 388 -13.43 -1.08 -10.38
N ILE A 389 -13.90 -2.11 -9.67
CA ILE A 389 -14.69 -3.18 -10.29
C ILE A 389 -16.00 -2.61 -10.83
N LEU A 390 -16.73 -1.86 -10.03
CA LEU A 390 -18.03 -1.29 -10.39
C LEU A 390 -17.92 -0.32 -11.58
N THR A 391 -16.86 0.48 -11.65
CA THR A 391 -16.60 1.35 -12.81
C THR A 391 -16.07 0.53 -14.00
N GLY A 392 -15.14 -0.39 -13.75
CA GLY A 392 -14.52 -1.21 -14.79
C GLY A 392 -15.49 -2.11 -15.53
N THR A 393 -16.53 -2.58 -14.84
CA THR A 393 -17.64 -3.39 -15.40
C THR A 393 -18.77 -2.55 -16.01
N GLY A 394 -18.70 -1.22 -15.89
CA GLY A 394 -19.70 -0.31 -16.47
C GLY A 394 -20.99 -0.16 -15.68
N ILE A 395 -21.03 -0.60 -14.40
CA ILE A 395 -22.18 -0.36 -13.49
C ILE A 395 -22.26 1.13 -13.16
N PHE A 396 -21.12 1.78 -12.95
CA PHE A 396 -20.99 3.23 -12.83
C PHE A 396 -20.10 3.78 -13.93
N ASN A 397 -20.39 4.99 -14.38
CA ASN A 397 -19.61 5.67 -15.40
C ASN A 397 -18.40 6.43 -14.82
N GLU A 398 -18.50 6.85 -13.55
CA GLU A 398 -17.49 7.64 -12.86
C GLU A 398 -17.02 6.94 -11.57
N ASP A 399 -15.71 6.95 -11.32
CA ASP A 399 -15.13 6.40 -10.08
C ASP A 399 -15.65 7.11 -8.84
N SER A 400 -15.94 8.40 -8.95
CA SER A 400 -16.52 9.20 -7.86
C SER A 400 -17.89 8.69 -7.42
N GLU A 401 -18.71 8.25 -8.36
CA GLU A 401 -20.04 7.67 -8.08
C GLU A 401 -19.92 6.30 -7.45
N ALA A 402 -19.05 5.44 -8.03
CA ALA A 402 -18.77 4.13 -7.48
C ALA A 402 -18.24 4.22 -6.04
N ARG A 403 -17.29 5.13 -5.76
CA ARG A 403 -16.77 5.36 -4.40
C ARG A 403 -17.85 5.83 -3.41
N ARG A 404 -18.78 6.69 -3.84
CA ARG A 404 -19.91 7.12 -2.99
C ARG A 404 -20.83 5.96 -2.69
N PHE A 405 -21.14 5.15 -3.68
CA PHE A 405 -22.01 3.98 -3.53
C PHE A 405 -21.40 2.94 -2.56
N VAL A 406 -20.13 2.56 -2.78
CA VAL A 406 -19.45 1.60 -1.89
C VAL A 406 -19.35 2.13 -0.46
N LYS A 407 -19.09 3.44 -0.29
CA LYS A 407 -19.12 4.06 1.04
C LYS A 407 -20.49 3.98 1.68
N TYR A 408 -21.54 4.26 0.92
CA TYR A 408 -22.92 4.19 1.42
C TYR A 408 -23.29 2.77 1.87
N LEU A 409 -22.89 1.74 1.12
CA LEU A 409 -23.09 0.35 1.54
C LEU A 409 -22.36 0.07 2.86
N ARG A 410 -21.08 0.42 2.94
CA ARG A 410 -20.27 0.20 4.14
C ARG A 410 -20.84 0.92 5.37
N ASP A 411 -21.26 2.16 5.23
CA ASP A 411 -21.85 2.94 6.34
C ASP A 411 -23.16 2.31 6.86
N ASN A 412 -23.72 1.34 6.12
CA ASN A 412 -24.90 0.56 6.49
C ASN A 412 -24.60 -0.93 6.69
N TYR A 413 -23.33 -1.27 6.95
CA TYR A 413 -22.86 -2.65 7.21
C TYR A 413 -23.14 -3.63 6.06
N LEU A 414 -23.12 -3.14 4.82
CA LEU A 414 -23.25 -3.92 3.59
C LEU A 414 -21.94 -3.89 2.80
N LEU A 415 -21.67 -4.98 2.13
CA LEU A 415 -20.58 -5.10 1.15
C LEU A 415 -21.17 -5.32 -0.25
N PRO A 416 -20.51 -4.87 -1.32
CA PRO A 416 -20.94 -5.22 -2.68
C PRO A 416 -21.01 -6.74 -2.93
N SER A 417 -20.18 -7.54 -2.25
CA SER A 417 -20.24 -9.00 -2.28
C SER A 417 -21.55 -9.59 -1.74
N ASP A 418 -22.27 -8.88 -0.88
CA ASP A 418 -23.55 -9.35 -0.37
C ASP A 418 -24.59 -9.52 -1.50
N PHE A 419 -24.59 -8.60 -2.49
CA PHE A 419 -25.49 -8.69 -3.65
C PHE A 419 -25.18 -9.86 -4.60
N LEU A 420 -23.95 -10.41 -4.51
CA LEU A 420 -23.52 -11.58 -5.29
C LEU A 420 -23.84 -12.89 -4.56
N ASN A 421 -23.68 -12.89 -3.23
CA ASN A 421 -23.69 -14.10 -2.41
C ASN A 421 -25.05 -14.37 -1.76
N TYR A 422 -25.89 -13.33 -1.58
CA TYR A 422 -27.13 -13.43 -0.84
C TYR A 422 -28.32 -12.90 -1.66
N THR A 423 -29.41 -13.65 -1.68
CA THR A 423 -30.66 -13.20 -2.28
C THR A 423 -31.52 -12.50 -1.21
N ARG A 424 -31.65 -11.18 -1.28
CA ARG A 424 -32.42 -10.36 -0.32
C ARG A 424 -31.92 -10.49 1.12
N SER A 425 -30.63 -10.70 1.30
CA SER A 425 -29.96 -10.80 2.58
C SER A 425 -28.55 -10.21 2.52
N SER A 426 -27.80 -10.34 3.59
CA SER A 426 -26.39 -9.94 3.69
C SER A 426 -25.66 -10.82 4.69
N TYR A 427 -24.33 -10.80 4.66
CA TYR A 427 -23.51 -11.51 5.65
C TYR A 427 -23.90 -11.15 7.09
N MET A 428 -24.06 -9.87 7.38
CA MET A 428 -24.41 -9.40 8.72
C MET A 428 -25.82 -9.84 9.14
N LEU A 429 -26.79 -9.83 8.22
CA LEU A 429 -28.15 -10.23 8.50
C LEU A 429 -28.26 -11.74 8.73
N GLU A 430 -27.59 -12.55 7.93
CA GLU A 430 -27.59 -14.02 8.09
C GLU A 430 -26.91 -14.42 9.40
N MET A 431 -25.78 -13.81 9.74
CA MET A 431 -25.13 -14.05 11.01
C MET A 431 -26.02 -13.61 12.19
N TYR A 432 -26.66 -12.44 12.12
CA TYR A 432 -27.58 -11.97 13.16
C TYR A 432 -28.74 -12.95 13.36
N ARG A 433 -29.32 -13.47 12.27
CA ARG A 433 -30.39 -14.48 12.32
C ARG A 433 -29.90 -15.79 12.94
N CYS A 434 -28.74 -16.27 12.53
CA CYS A 434 -28.11 -17.45 13.08
C CYS A 434 -27.96 -17.35 14.61
N CYS A 435 -27.49 -16.20 15.10
CA CYS A 435 -27.27 -15.98 16.53
C CYS A 435 -28.55 -15.79 17.36
N GLN A 436 -29.74 -15.75 16.74
CA GLN A 436 -31.01 -15.82 17.47
C GLN A 436 -31.42 -17.26 17.86
N GLY A 437 -30.81 -18.27 17.27
CA GLY A 437 -30.98 -19.70 17.53
C GLY A 437 -29.77 -20.34 18.19
N GLU A 438 -29.56 -21.62 17.87
CA GLU A 438 -28.38 -22.37 18.35
C GLU A 438 -27.21 -22.26 17.37
N TYR A 439 -26.01 -22.00 17.90
CA TYR A 439 -24.76 -21.95 17.16
C TYR A 439 -23.59 -22.40 18.02
N VAL A 440 -22.46 -22.74 17.40
CA VAL A 440 -21.24 -23.15 18.08
C VAL A 440 -20.13 -22.17 17.80
N ILE A 441 -19.50 -21.63 18.86
CA ILE A 441 -18.25 -20.92 18.75
C ILE A 441 -17.13 -21.92 19.06
N PHE A 442 -16.11 -22.00 18.21
CA PHE A 442 -14.99 -22.89 18.40
C PHE A 442 -13.67 -22.27 18.01
N ASP A 443 -12.59 -22.83 18.52
CA ASP A 443 -11.21 -22.46 18.23
C ASP A 443 -10.34 -23.72 18.32
N THR A 444 -9.23 -23.74 17.56
CA THR A 444 -8.31 -24.88 17.51
C THR A 444 -6.87 -24.46 17.76
N GLU A 445 -6.16 -25.24 18.59
CA GLU A 445 -4.71 -25.15 18.71
C GLU A 445 -4.04 -26.29 17.96
N THR A 446 -2.90 -26.00 17.31
CA THR A 446 -2.31 -26.90 16.33
C THR A 446 -0.80 -27.04 16.47
N THR A 447 -0.20 -28.05 15.83
CA THR A 447 1.25 -28.27 15.78
C THR A 447 1.97 -27.26 14.88
N GLY A 448 1.27 -26.54 14.02
CA GLY A 448 1.84 -25.53 13.12
C GLY A 448 0.79 -24.90 12.22
N LEU A 449 1.20 -24.14 11.20
CA LEU A 449 0.31 -23.34 10.36
C LEU A 449 -0.01 -23.98 8.99
N ASN A 450 0.52 -25.17 8.72
CA ASN A 450 0.25 -25.88 7.46
C ASN A 450 -1.00 -26.75 7.59
N VAL A 451 -2.15 -26.25 7.14
CA VAL A 451 -3.44 -26.96 7.23
C VAL A 451 -3.43 -28.34 6.60
N PHE A 452 -2.55 -28.61 5.62
CA PHE A 452 -2.46 -29.89 4.92
C PHE A 452 -1.73 -30.97 5.72
N GLU A 453 -0.81 -30.57 6.59
CA GLU A 453 0.11 -31.47 7.27
C GLU A 453 -0.04 -31.44 8.78
N ASP A 454 -0.33 -30.26 9.37
CA ASP A 454 -0.33 -30.10 10.82
C ASP A 454 -1.53 -30.76 11.50
N ASP A 455 -1.33 -31.06 12.77
CA ASP A 455 -2.33 -31.74 13.58
C ASP A 455 -3.04 -30.73 14.49
N ILE A 456 -4.34 -30.94 14.67
CA ILE A 456 -5.07 -30.30 15.77
C ILE A 456 -4.65 -30.98 17.06
N VAL A 457 -4.30 -30.19 18.07
CA VAL A 457 -3.89 -30.60 19.40
C VAL A 457 -4.98 -30.35 20.43
N GLN A 458 -5.67 -29.19 20.32
CA GLN A 458 -6.80 -28.86 21.18
C GLN A 458 -7.99 -28.43 20.34
N ILE A 459 -9.19 -28.79 20.73
CA ILE A 459 -10.44 -28.21 20.22
C ILE A 459 -11.23 -27.75 21.44
N ALA A 460 -11.52 -26.46 21.49
CA ALA A 460 -12.45 -25.90 22.45
C ALA A 460 -13.68 -25.32 21.75
N ALA A 461 -14.86 -25.52 22.31
CA ALA A 461 -16.09 -24.99 21.76
C ALA A 461 -17.14 -24.70 22.86
N ILE A 462 -18.01 -23.75 22.56
CA ILE A 462 -19.22 -23.49 23.33
C ILE A 462 -20.43 -23.53 22.41
N LYS A 463 -21.48 -24.19 22.87
CA LYS A 463 -22.80 -24.15 22.23
C LYS A 463 -23.61 -23.03 22.88
N VAL A 464 -24.15 -22.16 22.07
CA VAL A 464 -24.86 -20.96 22.51
C VAL A 464 -26.28 -20.99 21.94
N ASN A 465 -27.26 -20.63 22.72
CA ASN A 465 -28.64 -20.44 22.28
C ASN A 465 -29.16 -19.08 22.79
N ALA A 466 -29.65 -18.26 21.86
CA ALA A 466 -30.15 -16.91 22.16
C ALA A 466 -29.22 -16.11 23.10
N GLY A 467 -27.90 -16.15 22.85
CA GLY A 467 -26.87 -15.45 23.61
C GLY A 467 -26.38 -16.14 24.90
N ASN A 468 -27.02 -17.22 25.35
CA ASN A 468 -26.63 -17.95 26.55
C ASN A 468 -25.83 -19.20 26.20
N ILE A 469 -24.75 -19.44 26.91
CA ILE A 469 -23.96 -20.69 26.79
C ILE A 469 -24.79 -21.81 27.40
N ILE A 470 -25.11 -22.85 26.60
CA ILE A 470 -25.90 -24.01 27.01
C ILE A 470 -25.06 -25.28 27.17
N ASP A 471 -23.92 -25.36 26.50
CA ASP A 471 -23.01 -26.51 26.59
C ASP A 471 -21.56 -26.09 26.28
N ARG A 472 -20.60 -26.92 26.71
CA ARG A 472 -19.16 -26.69 26.54
C ARG A 472 -18.47 -27.97 26.09
N PHE A 473 -17.47 -27.82 25.24
CA PHE A 473 -16.61 -28.88 24.73
C PHE A 473 -15.16 -28.42 24.80
N ASN A 474 -14.28 -29.22 25.39
CA ASN A 474 -12.85 -28.98 25.41
C ASN A 474 -12.11 -30.31 25.50
N ILE A 475 -11.30 -30.62 24.51
CA ILE A 475 -10.51 -31.85 24.46
C ILE A 475 -9.10 -31.61 23.95
N ILE A 476 -8.18 -32.41 24.46
CA ILE A 476 -6.80 -32.49 23.97
C ILE A 476 -6.65 -33.79 23.17
N LEU A 477 -6.22 -33.65 21.91
CA LEU A 477 -6.00 -34.77 21.01
C LEU A 477 -4.55 -35.25 21.08
N HIS A 478 -4.34 -36.55 20.99
CA HIS A 478 -2.99 -37.13 20.90
C HIS A 478 -2.32 -36.73 19.57
N THR A 479 -1.05 -36.36 19.60
CA THR A 479 -0.21 -36.14 18.42
C THR A 479 1.20 -36.65 18.65
N ASP A 480 1.81 -37.23 17.61
CA ASP A 480 3.22 -37.64 17.59
C ASP A 480 4.12 -36.50 17.06
N LYS A 481 3.53 -35.40 16.59
CA LYS A 481 4.27 -34.25 16.05
C LYS A 481 4.73 -33.31 17.16
N PRO A 482 5.87 -32.65 17.00
CA PRO A 482 6.36 -31.68 17.98
C PRO A 482 5.43 -30.46 18.03
N ILE A 483 5.01 -30.08 19.24
CA ILE A 483 4.30 -28.83 19.50
C ILE A 483 5.33 -27.72 19.61
N PRO A 484 5.18 -26.58 18.91
CA PRO A 484 6.12 -25.48 18.97
C PRO A 484 6.28 -24.94 20.40
N ALA A 485 7.53 -24.79 20.87
CA ALA A 485 7.81 -24.26 22.20
C ALA A 485 7.52 -22.75 22.33
N MET A 486 7.52 -22.05 21.21
CA MET A 486 7.31 -20.60 21.14
C MET A 486 6.28 -20.26 20.07
N LEU A 487 5.36 -19.37 20.40
CA LEU A 487 4.43 -18.73 19.48
C LEU A 487 4.88 -17.27 19.26
N GLY A 488 5.63 -17.02 18.17
CA GLY A 488 6.27 -15.73 17.97
C GLY A 488 7.33 -15.45 19.05
N GLY A 489 7.08 -14.53 19.96
CA GLY A 489 7.98 -14.18 21.08
C GLY A 489 7.52 -14.68 22.45
N ILE A 490 6.46 -15.50 22.51
CA ILE A 490 5.81 -15.94 23.76
C ILE A 490 5.97 -17.44 23.90
N VAL A 491 6.21 -17.93 25.15
CA VAL A 491 6.20 -19.37 25.44
C VAL A 491 4.80 -19.91 25.17
N ASN A 492 4.72 -21.03 24.45
CA ASN A 492 3.44 -21.64 24.11
C ASN A 492 2.78 -22.28 25.34
N PRO A 493 1.65 -21.74 25.84
CA PRO A 493 0.98 -22.26 27.01
C PRO A 493 0.40 -23.66 26.78
N LEU A 494 0.08 -24.02 25.56
CA LEU A 494 -0.46 -25.33 25.18
C LEU A 494 0.47 -26.49 25.59
N LEU A 495 1.79 -26.30 25.62
CA LEU A 495 2.73 -27.36 26.00
C LEU A 495 2.49 -27.86 27.41
N GLN A 496 2.30 -26.94 28.34
CA GLN A 496 2.06 -27.30 29.75
C GLN A 496 0.69 -27.99 29.91
N GLU A 497 -0.32 -27.47 29.20
CA GLU A 497 -1.65 -28.07 29.23
C GLU A 497 -1.64 -29.47 28.58
N TYR A 498 -0.94 -29.61 27.47
CA TYR A 498 -0.79 -30.90 26.77
C TYR A 498 -0.10 -31.95 27.64
N GLU A 499 0.92 -31.58 28.44
CA GLU A 499 1.60 -32.52 29.34
C GLU A 499 0.69 -33.02 30.47
N LEU A 500 -0.18 -32.16 31.00
CA LEU A 500 -1.03 -32.44 32.17
C LEU A 500 -2.38 -33.10 31.80
N ALA A 501 -2.89 -32.85 30.62
CA ALA A 501 -4.22 -33.31 30.20
C ALA A 501 -4.24 -34.79 29.80
N GLU A 502 -5.40 -35.41 29.95
CA GLU A 502 -5.72 -36.70 29.33
C GLU A 502 -5.90 -36.51 27.84
N LYS A 503 -5.15 -37.28 27.02
CA LYS A 503 -5.18 -37.19 25.56
C LYS A 503 -6.20 -38.16 25.00
N VAL A 504 -7.10 -37.64 24.16
CA VAL A 504 -8.09 -38.44 23.45
C VAL A 504 -7.52 -38.90 22.13
N ASP A 505 -7.90 -40.11 21.70
CA ASP A 505 -7.60 -40.61 20.35
C ASP A 505 -8.12 -39.64 19.29
N ARG A 506 -7.31 -39.35 18.28
CA ARG A 506 -7.60 -38.32 17.28
C ARG A 506 -8.94 -38.53 16.59
N LYS A 507 -9.19 -39.74 16.09
CA LYS A 507 -10.43 -40.10 15.40
C LYS A 507 -11.63 -39.95 16.31
N ALA A 508 -11.52 -40.50 17.52
CA ALA A 508 -12.59 -40.46 18.52
C ALA A 508 -12.92 -39.00 18.91
N GLY A 509 -11.89 -38.20 19.15
CA GLY A 509 -12.07 -36.78 19.53
C GLY A 509 -12.65 -35.92 18.41
N LEU A 510 -12.21 -36.09 17.16
CA LEU A 510 -12.77 -35.38 16.02
C LEU A 510 -14.24 -35.77 15.77
N CYS A 511 -14.57 -37.06 15.90
CA CYS A 511 -15.98 -37.51 15.80
C CYS A 511 -16.83 -36.93 16.92
N ALA A 512 -16.33 -36.95 18.16
CA ALA A 512 -17.03 -36.36 19.31
C ALA A 512 -17.28 -34.85 19.13
N PHE A 513 -16.34 -34.12 18.56
CA PHE A 513 -16.52 -32.71 18.22
C PHE A 513 -17.63 -32.55 17.16
N MET A 514 -17.66 -33.36 16.11
CA MET A 514 -18.71 -33.29 15.10
C MET A 514 -20.09 -33.64 15.65
N ASP A 515 -20.17 -34.63 16.58
CA ASP A 515 -21.41 -34.96 17.30
C ASP A 515 -21.86 -33.77 18.20
N PHE A 516 -20.92 -33.08 18.86
CA PHE A 516 -21.20 -31.86 19.63
C PHE A 516 -21.73 -30.74 18.76
N VAL A 517 -21.14 -30.50 17.59
CA VAL A 517 -21.59 -29.48 16.63
C VAL A 517 -22.99 -29.80 16.12
N GLY A 518 -23.24 -31.04 15.68
CA GLY A 518 -24.51 -31.42 15.07
C GLY A 518 -24.83 -30.58 13.83
N ASP A 519 -26.04 -30.04 13.79
CA ASP A 519 -26.51 -29.16 12.69
C ASP A 519 -26.24 -27.65 12.95
N CYS A 520 -25.54 -27.30 14.02
CA CYS A 520 -25.29 -25.90 14.37
C CYS A 520 -24.33 -25.23 13.39
N THR A 521 -24.56 -23.96 13.10
CA THR A 521 -23.61 -23.14 12.37
C THR A 521 -22.39 -22.84 13.23
N LEU A 522 -21.22 -22.88 12.60
CA LEU A 522 -19.93 -22.60 13.25
C LEU A 522 -19.57 -21.11 13.19
N ILE A 523 -19.03 -20.61 14.29
CA ILE A 523 -18.53 -19.23 14.40
C ILE A 523 -17.14 -19.27 15.06
N GLY A 524 -16.22 -18.41 14.63
CA GLY A 524 -14.92 -18.27 15.26
C GLY A 524 -14.25 -16.95 14.90
N GLN A 525 -13.06 -16.73 15.42
CA GLN A 525 -12.22 -15.58 15.12
C GLN A 525 -11.15 -15.97 14.12
N ASN A 526 -11.18 -15.44 12.87
CA ASN A 526 -10.34 -15.90 11.77
C ASN A 526 -10.54 -17.39 11.47
N VAL A 527 -11.77 -17.80 11.56
CA VAL A 527 -12.23 -19.20 11.61
C VAL A 527 -11.97 -20.00 10.34
N GLU A 528 -11.61 -19.33 9.25
CA GLU A 528 -11.31 -20.00 7.99
C GLU A 528 -10.15 -21.01 8.14
N TYR A 529 -9.11 -20.63 8.90
CA TYR A 529 -8.01 -21.53 9.23
C TYR A 529 -8.50 -22.76 10.01
N ASP A 530 -9.31 -22.55 11.05
CA ASP A 530 -9.84 -23.61 11.90
C ASP A 530 -10.73 -24.57 11.12
N CYS A 531 -11.55 -24.05 10.22
CA CYS A 531 -12.38 -24.87 9.34
C CYS A 531 -11.52 -25.70 8.37
N TYR A 532 -10.47 -25.13 7.78
CA TYR A 532 -9.61 -25.88 6.88
C TYR A 532 -8.80 -26.96 7.60
N ILE A 533 -8.16 -26.64 8.72
CA ILE A 533 -7.38 -27.63 9.45
C ILE A 533 -8.27 -28.73 10.02
N LEU A 534 -9.50 -28.43 10.42
CA LEU A 534 -10.49 -29.40 10.84
C LEU A 534 -10.88 -30.33 9.68
N ASP A 535 -11.18 -29.79 8.50
CA ASP A 535 -11.51 -30.57 7.31
C ASP A 535 -10.40 -31.55 6.93
N TYR A 536 -9.14 -31.07 6.90
CA TYR A 536 -8.01 -31.96 6.56
C TYR A 536 -7.72 -33.01 7.62
N ASN A 537 -7.87 -32.68 8.91
CA ASN A 537 -7.73 -33.66 9.99
C ASN A 537 -8.84 -34.70 9.93
N LEU A 538 -10.10 -34.29 9.70
CA LEU A 538 -11.23 -35.22 9.53
C LEU A 538 -11.03 -36.16 8.33
N ARG A 539 -10.57 -35.66 7.20
CA ARG A 539 -10.29 -36.50 6.00
C ARG A 539 -9.18 -37.53 6.25
N ARG A 540 -8.12 -37.13 6.98
CA ARG A 540 -7.03 -38.06 7.31
C ARG A 540 -7.48 -39.16 8.26
N GLU A 541 -8.31 -38.86 9.25
CA GLU A 541 -8.69 -39.80 10.30
C GLU A 541 -9.99 -40.56 10.00
N CYS A 542 -10.93 -39.91 9.29
CA CYS A 542 -12.29 -40.39 9.08
C CYS A 542 -12.61 -40.76 7.61
N GLY A 543 -11.62 -40.65 6.70
CA GLY A 543 -11.77 -41.02 5.29
C GLY A 543 -12.61 -40.03 4.47
N ASP A 544 -13.64 -40.51 3.80
CA ASP A 544 -14.44 -39.74 2.82
C ASP A 544 -15.31 -38.60 3.43
N PHE A 545 -15.00 -38.17 4.62
CA PHE A 545 -15.70 -37.05 5.25
C PHE A 545 -15.43 -35.74 4.49
N SER A 546 -16.47 -34.97 4.18
CA SER A 546 -16.34 -33.65 3.57
C SER A 546 -17.01 -32.59 4.45
N PHE A 547 -16.20 -31.89 5.21
CA PHE A 547 -16.66 -30.84 6.11
C PHE A 547 -17.45 -29.71 5.37
N PRO A 548 -17.01 -29.18 4.21
CA PRO A 548 -17.75 -28.16 3.48
C PRO A 548 -19.12 -28.63 2.98
N THR A 549 -19.34 -29.93 2.82
CA THR A 549 -20.65 -30.47 2.43
C THR A 549 -21.61 -30.51 3.62
N VAL A 550 -21.10 -30.78 4.81
CA VAL A 550 -21.87 -30.86 6.06
C VAL A 550 -22.11 -29.47 6.65
N HIS A 551 -21.10 -28.60 6.61
CA HIS A 551 -21.15 -27.23 7.13
C HIS A 551 -20.74 -26.23 6.04
N PRO A 552 -21.61 -25.94 5.06
CA PRO A 552 -21.28 -25.08 3.95
C PRO A 552 -21.16 -23.60 4.35
N LEU A 553 -21.68 -23.22 5.51
CA LEU A 553 -21.69 -21.85 6.01
C LEU A 553 -21.08 -21.78 7.40
N TYR A 554 -20.13 -20.91 7.58
CA TYR A 554 -19.61 -20.47 8.87
C TYR A 554 -19.50 -18.95 8.91
N PHE A 555 -19.47 -18.38 10.10
CA PHE A 555 -19.30 -16.93 10.28
C PHE A 555 -18.01 -16.61 11.02
N ASP A 556 -17.35 -15.54 10.55
CA ASP A 556 -16.09 -15.07 11.07
C ASP A 556 -16.24 -13.72 11.76
N THR A 557 -15.93 -13.67 13.06
CA THR A 557 -15.99 -12.44 13.85
C THR A 557 -14.92 -11.42 13.41
N LEU A 558 -13.81 -11.87 12.80
CA LEU A 558 -12.84 -10.99 12.14
C LEU A 558 -13.48 -10.22 10.97
N ARG A 559 -14.25 -10.92 10.13
CA ARG A 559 -14.97 -10.29 9.01
C ARG A 559 -16.00 -9.31 9.52
N VAL A 560 -16.75 -9.67 10.57
CA VAL A 560 -17.71 -8.77 11.25
C VAL A 560 -17.02 -7.51 11.74
N ALA A 561 -15.91 -7.65 12.44
CA ALA A 561 -15.14 -6.51 12.95
C ALA A 561 -14.66 -5.59 11.80
N ARG A 562 -14.25 -6.14 10.66
CA ARG A 562 -13.87 -5.37 9.47
C ARG A 562 -15.04 -4.62 8.84
N ILE A 563 -16.24 -5.21 8.84
CA ILE A 563 -17.46 -4.57 8.33
C ILE A 563 -17.92 -3.45 9.27
N MET A 564 -18.00 -3.72 10.56
CA MET A 564 -18.62 -2.83 11.54
C MET A 564 -17.68 -1.77 12.11
N ALA A 565 -16.39 -2.07 12.22
CA ALA A 565 -15.35 -1.18 12.72
C ALA A 565 -14.19 -1.07 11.73
N PRO A 566 -14.41 -0.63 10.48
CA PRO A 566 -13.36 -0.46 9.50
C PRO A 566 -12.41 0.63 9.98
N ARG A 567 -11.15 0.55 9.94
CA ARG A 567 -10.14 1.54 10.38
C ARG A 567 -9.43 1.19 11.68
N LEU A 568 -9.66 0.01 12.23
CA LEU A 568 -8.86 -0.44 13.36
C LEU A 568 -7.45 -0.80 12.87
N LYS A 569 -6.43 -0.39 13.62
CA LYS A 569 -5.03 -0.74 13.32
C LYS A 569 -4.76 -2.24 13.47
N SER A 570 -5.54 -2.91 14.29
CA SER A 570 -5.44 -4.34 14.52
C SER A 570 -6.82 -4.94 14.77
N TYR A 571 -7.06 -6.10 14.16
CA TYR A 571 -8.26 -6.90 14.35
C TYR A 571 -7.95 -8.21 15.10
N LYS A 572 -6.78 -8.30 15.75
CA LYS A 572 -6.48 -9.43 16.63
C LYS A 572 -7.47 -9.43 17.81
N LEU A 573 -7.86 -10.60 18.28
CA LEU A 573 -8.85 -10.75 19.36
C LEU A 573 -8.51 -9.88 20.58
N LYS A 574 -7.26 -9.95 21.06
CA LYS A 574 -6.76 -9.10 22.14
C LYS A 574 -6.98 -7.60 21.89
N ALA A 575 -6.67 -7.13 20.69
CA ALA A 575 -6.83 -5.71 20.35
C ALA A 575 -8.31 -5.30 20.31
N LEU A 576 -9.20 -6.17 19.84
CA LEU A 576 -10.65 -5.91 19.85
C LEU A 576 -11.18 -5.81 21.27
N LEU A 577 -10.76 -6.71 22.18
CA LEU A 577 -11.14 -6.65 23.59
C LEU A 577 -10.70 -5.32 24.22
N GLU A 578 -9.43 -4.94 24.02
CA GLU A 578 -8.87 -3.70 24.58
C GLU A 578 -9.56 -2.45 24.03
N ILE A 579 -9.78 -2.38 22.71
CA ILE A 579 -10.38 -1.20 22.04
C ILE A 579 -11.81 -0.97 22.49
N PHE A 580 -12.60 -2.05 22.63
CA PHE A 580 -14.00 -1.97 22.98
C PHE A 580 -14.26 -2.14 24.49
N GLY A 581 -13.22 -2.35 25.31
CA GLY A 581 -13.34 -2.52 26.75
C GLY A 581 -14.16 -3.75 27.13
N LEU A 582 -14.00 -4.87 26.39
CA LEU A 582 -14.76 -6.09 26.57
C LEU A 582 -14.05 -7.03 27.55
N GLU A 583 -14.87 -7.83 28.26
CA GLU A 583 -14.37 -8.89 29.14
C GLU A 583 -13.87 -10.09 28.29
N GLY A 584 -12.76 -10.68 28.72
CA GLY A 584 -12.12 -11.83 28.11
C GLY A 584 -10.61 -11.74 28.18
N GLN A 585 -9.94 -12.87 28.01
CA GLN A 585 -8.49 -12.97 27.90
C GLN A 585 -8.16 -13.71 26.60
N ASN A 586 -7.18 -13.23 25.86
CA ASN A 586 -6.55 -13.97 24.78
C ASN A 586 -5.26 -14.55 25.34
N SER A 587 -5.34 -15.79 25.81
CA SER A 587 -4.24 -16.49 26.51
C SER A 587 -3.49 -17.44 25.57
N HIS A 588 -3.91 -17.57 24.31
CA HIS A 588 -3.48 -18.65 23.41
C HIS A 588 -3.81 -20.04 23.97
N LEU A 589 -4.92 -20.15 24.65
CA LEU A 589 -5.62 -21.39 24.99
C LEU A 589 -7.01 -21.29 24.40
N ALA A 590 -7.41 -22.29 23.63
CA ALA A 590 -8.66 -22.23 22.86
C ALA A 590 -9.90 -21.98 23.75
N ASP A 591 -9.90 -22.41 25.01
CA ASP A 591 -11.02 -22.22 25.95
C ASP A 591 -11.24 -20.75 26.34
N ASP A 592 -10.16 -19.99 26.54
CA ASP A 592 -10.26 -18.54 26.82
C ASP A 592 -10.62 -17.76 25.56
N ASP A 593 -10.07 -18.15 24.41
CA ASP A 593 -10.23 -17.44 23.14
C ASP A 593 -11.68 -17.56 22.60
N ILE A 594 -12.40 -18.67 22.84
CA ILE A 594 -13.83 -18.79 22.48
C ILE A 594 -14.72 -17.89 23.31
N ILE A 595 -14.43 -17.67 24.60
CA ILE A 595 -15.18 -16.74 25.44
C ILE A 595 -14.93 -15.30 25.02
N ALA A 596 -13.68 -14.95 24.72
CA ALA A 596 -13.32 -13.65 24.18
C ALA A 596 -14.00 -13.40 22.84
N THR A 597 -14.03 -14.40 21.95
CA THR A 597 -14.73 -14.36 20.65
C THR A 597 -16.22 -14.11 20.82
N LYS A 598 -16.86 -14.77 21.82
CA LYS A 598 -18.26 -14.54 22.15
C LYS A 598 -18.50 -13.08 22.58
N SER A 599 -17.64 -12.54 23.44
CA SER A 599 -17.76 -11.15 23.91
C SER A 599 -17.70 -10.15 22.75
N VAL A 600 -16.79 -10.36 21.79
CA VAL A 600 -16.67 -9.55 20.57
C VAL A 600 -17.91 -9.69 19.70
N LEU A 601 -18.41 -10.91 19.50
CA LEU A 601 -19.61 -11.19 18.71
C LEU A 601 -20.83 -10.50 19.32
N ASP A 602 -21.08 -10.65 20.62
CA ASP A 602 -22.22 -10.05 21.33
C ASP A 602 -22.19 -8.51 21.23
N HIS A 603 -21.00 -7.91 21.35
CA HIS A 603 -20.82 -6.47 21.18
C HIS A 603 -21.29 -6.01 19.79
N PHE A 604 -20.81 -6.63 18.74
CA PHE A 604 -21.19 -6.23 17.37
C PHE A 604 -22.65 -6.55 17.05
N LEU A 605 -23.20 -7.65 17.53
CA LEU A 605 -24.62 -7.98 17.35
C LEU A 605 -25.52 -6.94 18.02
N SER A 606 -25.15 -6.43 19.20
CA SER A 606 -25.91 -5.39 19.90
C SER A 606 -25.96 -4.07 19.11
N ILE A 607 -24.83 -3.70 18.48
CA ILE A 607 -24.76 -2.51 17.62
C ILE A 607 -25.59 -2.74 16.35
N PHE A 608 -25.46 -3.89 15.70
CA PHE A 608 -26.20 -4.21 14.48
C PHE A 608 -27.72 -4.23 14.71
N ALA A 609 -28.18 -4.78 15.83
CA ALA A 609 -29.60 -4.81 16.20
C ALA A 609 -30.24 -3.40 16.20
N SER A 610 -29.50 -2.38 16.62
CA SER A 610 -29.94 -0.99 16.61
C SER A 610 -30.15 -0.42 15.19
N SER A 611 -29.43 -0.96 14.22
CA SER A 611 -29.42 -0.52 12.80
C SER A 611 -30.25 -1.44 11.89
N LEU A 612 -30.86 -2.49 12.44
CA LEU A 612 -31.50 -3.56 11.67
C LEU A 612 -32.60 -3.07 10.71
N GLN A 613 -33.45 -2.15 11.13
CA GLN A 613 -34.51 -1.62 10.28
C GLN A 613 -33.98 -0.87 9.06
N GLN A 614 -32.93 -0.06 9.25
CA GLN A 614 -32.28 0.66 8.16
C GLN A 614 -31.62 -0.31 7.21
N HIS A 615 -30.91 -1.31 7.72
CA HIS A 615 -30.25 -2.34 6.95
C HIS A 615 -31.25 -3.14 6.09
N LEU A 616 -32.37 -3.58 6.66
CA LEU A 616 -33.44 -4.29 5.95
C LEU A 616 -34.04 -3.45 4.81
N SER A 617 -34.24 -2.15 5.02
CA SER A 617 -34.79 -1.26 3.98
C SER A 617 -33.88 -1.20 2.74
N LEU A 618 -32.56 -1.29 2.91
CA LEU A 618 -31.59 -1.26 1.81
C LEU A 618 -31.55 -2.57 1.02
N ILE A 619 -31.66 -3.71 1.69
CA ILE A 619 -31.70 -5.03 1.04
C ILE A 619 -32.98 -5.18 0.19
N HIS A 620 -34.09 -4.62 0.64
CA HIS A 620 -35.37 -4.67 -0.10
C HIS A 620 -35.43 -3.70 -1.31
N ILE A 621 -34.58 -2.66 -1.36
CA ILE A 621 -34.51 -1.73 -2.50
C ILE A 621 -33.89 -2.37 -3.75
N SER A 622 -33.26 -3.52 -3.65
CA SER A 622 -32.62 -4.24 -4.76
C SER A 622 -33.59 -4.93 -5.74
N GLU A 623 -34.87 -4.53 -5.82
CA GLU A 623 -35.73 -4.96 -6.93
C GLU A 623 -35.34 -4.21 -8.23
N PRO A 624 -35.09 -4.92 -9.36
CA PRO A 624 -34.61 -4.32 -10.61
C PRO A 624 -35.65 -3.52 -11.39
N THR A 625 -36.65 -2.95 -10.75
CA THR A 625 -37.77 -2.29 -11.43
C THR A 625 -37.81 -0.75 -11.37
N ARG A 626 -36.83 -0.09 -10.75
CA ARG A 626 -36.71 1.37 -10.84
C ARG A 626 -35.26 1.82 -10.91
N PRO A 627 -34.87 2.64 -11.91
CA PRO A 627 -33.57 3.30 -11.87
C PRO A 627 -33.53 4.22 -10.64
N ILE A 628 -32.52 4.03 -9.79
CA ILE A 628 -32.27 4.87 -8.62
C ILE A 628 -31.85 6.24 -9.14
N SER A 629 -32.75 7.20 -9.17
CA SER A 629 -32.40 8.60 -9.33
C SER A 629 -31.79 9.08 -8.01
N ILE A 630 -30.50 9.02 -7.90
CA ILE A 630 -29.76 9.63 -6.80
C ILE A 630 -29.64 11.12 -7.13
N SER A 631 -30.52 11.94 -6.55
CA SER A 631 -30.43 13.40 -6.57
C SER A 631 -29.37 13.89 -5.57
#